data_f6c73517537a3a0f1bc856e6422c8fab
#
_entry.id   f6c73517537a3a0f1bc856e6422c8fab
#
_cell.length_a   1.000
_cell.length_b   1.000
_cell.length_c   1.000
_cell.angle_alpha   90.00
_cell.angle_beta   90.00
_cell.angle_gamma   90.00
#
_symmetry.space_group_name_H-M   'P 1'
#
loop_
_entity.id
_entity.type
_entity.pdbx_description
1 polymer ?
#
loop_
_entity_poly.entity_id
_entity_poly.type
_entity_poly.pdbx_seq_one_letter_code
_entity_poly.pdbx_strand_id
1 'polypeptide(L)'
;MEELNLKCYAHLGDAVYELFIREKIIFLTARLSKLHKINTDLVRASFQCELIDVIEKHLTDKEKDLIRRGRNIQSSTTRRINQNLHRLATGFEVLIGYLHLHDKKRLSIIFDIITEYIDSKNIQ
;
A
#
# COMPACT_ATOMS: atom_id res chain seq x y z
N MET A 1 -13.90 -11.14 -14.55
CA MET A 1 -14.60 -10.40 -13.49
C MET A 1 -14.57 -8.92 -13.79
N GLU A 2 -15.69 -8.27 -13.63
CA GLU A 2 -15.82 -6.86 -13.93
C GLU A 2 -15.03 -5.99 -12.96
N GLU A 3 -14.43 -4.93 -13.47
CA GLU A 3 -13.68 -4.00 -12.65
C GLU A 3 -14.62 -3.13 -11.80
N LEU A 4 -14.34 -3.04 -10.51
CA LEU A 4 -15.10 -2.22 -9.60
C LEU A 4 -14.68 -0.75 -9.67
N ASN A 5 -15.42 0.11 -8.99
CA ASN A 5 -15.02 1.50 -8.81
C ASN A 5 -13.67 1.55 -8.07
N LEU A 6 -12.76 2.37 -8.56
CA LEU A 6 -11.41 2.46 -8.00
C LEU A 6 -11.40 2.83 -6.52
N LYS A 7 -12.35 3.64 -6.06
CA LYS A 7 -12.46 3.98 -4.64
C LYS A 7 -12.70 2.75 -3.79
N CYS A 8 -13.44 1.76 -4.32
CA CYS A 8 -13.68 0.51 -3.60
C CYS A 8 -12.41 -0.30 -3.45
N TYR A 9 -11.58 -0.33 -4.51
CA TYR A 9 -10.29 -0.99 -4.42
C TYR A 9 -9.36 -0.30 -3.42
N ALA A 10 -9.36 1.04 -3.41
CA ALA A 10 -8.54 1.79 -2.45
C ALA A 10 -8.97 1.47 -1.02
N HIS A 11 -10.26 1.44 -0.78
CA HIS A 11 -10.82 1.13 0.54
C HIS A 11 -10.39 -0.26 1.01
N LEU A 12 -10.51 -1.25 0.13
CA LEU A 12 -10.07 -2.61 0.44
C LEU A 12 -8.55 -2.68 0.59
N GLY A 13 -7.83 -2.04 -0.31
CA GLY A 13 -6.36 -2.07 -0.30
C GLY A 13 -5.76 -1.48 0.96
N ASP A 14 -6.38 -0.44 1.51
CA ASP A 14 -5.96 0.12 2.80
C ASP A 14 -5.98 -0.94 3.89
N ALA A 15 -7.07 -1.69 4.00
CA ALA A 15 -7.20 -2.74 5.01
C ALA A 15 -6.25 -3.91 4.76
N VAL A 16 -6.11 -4.32 3.50
CA VAL A 16 -5.24 -5.44 3.13
C VAL A 16 -3.78 -5.11 3.41
N TYR A 17 -3.35 -3.91 3.05
CA TYR A 17 -1.97 -3.48 3.31
C TYR A 17 -1.71 -3.40 4.81
N GLU A 18 -2.64 -2.81 5.57
CA GLU A 18 -2.45 -2.69 7.01
C GLU A 18 -2.39 -4.06 7.68
N LEU A 19 -3.22 -5.00 7.26
CA LEU A 19 -3.16 -6.37 7.78
C LEU A 19 -1.80 -7.02 7.48
N PHE A 20 -1.31 -6.85 6.26
CA PHE A 20 0.00 -7.35 5.87
C PHE A 20 1.10 -6.81 6.79
N ILE A 21 1.08 -5.51 7.07
CA ILE A 21 2.08 -4.89 7.94
C ILE A 21 1.94 -5.41 9.38
N ARG A 22 0.72 -5.46 9.91
CA ARG A 22 0.49 -5.93 11.28
C ARG A 22 0.94 -7.37 11.46
N GLU A 23 0.66 -8.23 10.51
CA GLU A 23 1.12 -9.63 10.55
C GLU A 23 2.63 -9.72 10.49
N LYS A 24 3.26 -8.85 9.70
CA LYS A 24 4.71 -8.84 9.57
C LYS A 24 5.41 -8.42 10.87
N ILE A 25 4.86 -7.45 11.59
CA ILE A 25 5.54 -6.90 12.77
C ILE A 25 5.11 -7.53 14.10
N ILE A 26 4.10 -8.41 14.09
CA ILE A 26 3.48 -8.91 15.33
C ILE A 26 4.48 -9.59 16.28
N PHE A 27 5.53 -10.18 15.74
CA PHE A 27 6.53 -10.91 16.53
C PHE A 27 7.73 -10.05 16.95
N LEU A 28 7.77 -8.78 16.54
CA LEU A 28 8.94 -7.93 16.83
C LEU A 28 9.03 -7.52 18.30
N THR A 29 7.90 -7.38 18.97
CA THR A 29 7.86 -6.97 20.37
C THR A 29 6.52 -7.36 20.99
N ALA A 30 6.52 -7.60 22.30
CA ALA A 30 5.30 -7.85 23.07
C ALA A 30 4.64 -6.53 23.53
N ARG A 31 5.26 -5.40 23.30
CA ARG A 31 4.78 -4.09 23.76
C ARG A 31 3.87 -3.47 22.73
N LEU A 32 2.58 -3.39 23.04
CA LEU A 32 1.57 -2.85 22.12
C LEU A 32 1.88 -1.44 21.65
N SER A 33 2.34 -0.58 22.55
CA SER A 33 2.68 0.81 22.20
C SER A 33 3.78 0.87 21.13
N LYS A 34 4.75 -0.03 21.21
CA LYS A 34 5.84 -0.11 20.25
C LYS A 34 5.33 -0.64 18.91
N LEU A 35 4.43 -1.64 18.92
CA LEU A 35 3.80 -2.14 17.70
C LEU A 35 3.03 -1.03 17.00
N HIS A 36 2.26 -0.23 17.73
CA HIS A 36 1.51 0.89 17.16
C HIS A 36 2.43 1.89 16.47
N LYS A 37 3.56 2.21 17.09
CA LYS A 37 4.51 3.16 16.51
C LYS A 37 5.11 2.61 15.21
N ILE A 38 5.56 1.37 15.22
CA ILE A 38 6.13 0.73 14.03
C ILE A 38 5.08 0.68 12.94
N ASN A 39 3.85 0.27 13.28
CA ASN A 39 2.75 0.20 12.32
C ASN A 39 2.49 1.56 11.68
N THR A 40 2.39 2.61 12.49
CA THR A 40 2.15 3.97 11.99
C THR A 40 3.23 4.38 10.98
N ASP A 41 4.49 4.09 11.27
CA ASP A 41 5.61 4.43 10.38
C ASP A 41 5.53 3.68 9.05
N LEU A 42 5.01 2.46 9.04
CA LEU A 42 4.98 1.63 7.84
C LEU A 42 3.69 1.75 7.03
N VAL A 43 2.62 2.33 7.58
CA VAL A 43 1.35 2.50 6.84
C VAL A 43 1.09 3.93 6.39
N ARG A 44 1.88 4.89 6.83
CA ARG A 44 1.65 6.28 6.46
C ARG A 44 1.87 6.51 4.95
N ALA A 45 1.23 7.56 4.44
CA ALA A 45 1.25 7.85 3.01
C ALA A 45 2.66 8.03 2.45
N SER A 46 3.55 8.68 3.19
CA SER A 46 4.93 8.88 2.73
C SER A 46 5.67 7.56 2.52
N PHE A 47 5.44 6.58 3.39
CA PHE A 47 6.07 5.27 3.23
C PHE A 47 5.47 4.50 2.05
N GLN A 48 4.14 4.60 1.87
CA GLN A 48 3.49 3.97 0.72
C GLN A 48 4.02 4.55 -0.60
N CYS A 49 4.28 5.85 -0.65
CA CYS A 49 4.90 6.48 -1.81
C CYS A 49 6.31 5.94 -2.06
N GLU A 50 7.06 5.74 -0.99
CA GLU A 50 8.40 5.13 -1.08
C GLU A 50 8.29 3.71 -1.67
N LEU A 51 7.28 2.94 -1.27
CA LEU A 51 7.07 1.60 -1.78
C LEU A 51 6.73 1.59 -3.27
N ILE A 52 6.01 2.58 -3.77
CA ILE A 52 5.75 2.68 -5.20
C ILE A 52 7.06 2.71 -5.98
N ASP A 53 8.02 3.51 -5.53
CA ASP A 53 9.33 3.58 -6.18
C ASP A 53 10.05 2.22 -6.13
N VAL A 54 9.91 1.50 -5.03
CA VAL A 54 10.54 0.20 -4.87
C VAL A 54 9.97 -0.84 -5.83
N ILE A 55 8.64 -0.86 -5.99
CA ILE A 55 7.99 -1.91 -6.80
C ILE A 55 7.86 -1.53 -8.27
N GLU A 56 8.07 -0.27 -8.64
CA GLU A 56 7.74 0.23 -9.97
C GLU A 56 8.38 -0.57 -11.10
N LYS A 57 9.65 -0.92 -10.96
CA LYS A 57 10.37 -1.67 -12.00
C LYS A 57 9.85 -3.10 -12.18
N HIS A 58 9.08 -3.59 -11.25
CA HIS A 58 8.50 -4.94 -11.30
C HIS A 58 7.05 -4.95 -11.79
N LEU A 59 6.46 -3.77 -12.01
CA LEU A 59 5.04 -3.67 -12.32
C LEU A 59 4.78 -3.89 -13.81
N THR A 60 3.64 -4.53 -14.09
CA THR A 60 3.12 -4.62 -15.47
C THR A 60 2.54 -3.27 -15.87
N ASP A 61 2.28 -3.10 -17.17
CA ASP A 61 1.65 -1.88 -17.67
C ASP A 61 0.26 -1.68 -17.06
N LYS A 62 -0.50 -2.77 -16.88
CA LYS A 62 -1.81 -2.68 -16.24
C LYS A 62 -1.70 -2.22 -14.79
N GLU A 63 -0.72 -2.73 -14.06
CA GLU A 63 -0.50 -2.35 -12.67
C GLU A 63 -0.11 -0.88 -12.55
N LYS A 64 0.77 -0.41 -13.43
CA LYS A 64 1.13 1.01 -13.49
C LYS A 64 -0.09 1.87 -13.80
N ASP A 65 -0.94 1.41 -14.69
CA ASP A 65 -2.17 2.11 -15.05
C ASP A 65 -3.13 2.21 -13.86
N LEU A 66 -3.26 1.15 -13.08
CA LEU A 66 -4.10 1.15 -11.88
C LEU A 66 -3.62 2.21 -10.88
N ILE A 67 -2.32 2.28 -10.65
CA ILE A 67 -1.75 3.29 -9.76
C ILE A 67 -2.02 4.69 -10.30
N ARG A 68 -1.79 4.92 -11.59
CA ARG A 68 -2.02 6.21 -12.22
C ARG A 68 -3.49 6.65 -12.11
N ARG A 69 -4.41 5.74 -12.40
CA ARG A 69 -5.84 6.02 -12.32
C ARG A 69 -6.27 6.25 -10.87
N GLY A 70 -5.73 5.48 -9.95
CA GLY A 70 -6.00 5.66 -8.53
C GLY A 70 -5.50 7.00 -8.01
N ARG A 71 -4.33 7.43 -8.48
CA ARG A 71 -3.77 8.73 -8.12
C ARG A 71 -4.67 9.87 -8.58
N ASN A 72 -5.42 9.67 -9.63
CA ASN A 72 -6.30 10.69 -10.21
C ASN A 72 -7.71 10.68 -9.62
N ILE A 73 -8.00 9.84 -8.63
CA ILE A 73 -9.29 9.85 -7.97
C ILE A 73 -9.48 11.20 -7.26
N GLN A 74 -10.63 11.84 -7.50
CA GLN A 74 -10.95 13.07 -6.81
C GLN A 74 -11.35 12.78 -5.38
N SER A 75 -10.72 13.50 -4.45
CA SER A 75 -11.01 13.43 -3.03
C SER A 75 -11.89 14.60 -2.63
N SER A 76 -12.88 14.35 -1.78
CA SER A 76 -13.67 15.42 -1.17
C SER A 76 -12.85 16.24 -0.18
N THR A 77 -11.70 15.76 0.22
CA THR A 77 -10.83 16.45 1.17
C THR A 77 -9.77 17.24 0.38
N THR A 78 -10.01 18.54 0.22
CA THR A 78 -9.18 19.36 -0.64
C THR A 78 -8.05 20.08 0.09
N ARG A 79 -7.96 19.99 1.41
CA ARG A 79 -7.04 20.81 2.22
C ARG A 79 -5.97 20.00 2.91
N ARG A 80 -5.34 19.08 2.21
CA ARG A 80 -4.24 18.33 2.80
C ARG A 80 -2.92 19.00 2.43
N ILE A 81 -2.04 19.13 3.40
CA ILE A 81 -0.73 19.75 3.22
C ILE A 81 0.07 18.99 2.18
N ASN A 82 0.01 17.66 2.17
CA ASN A 82 0.73 16.81 1.22
C ASN A 82 -0.23 16.04 0.33
N GLN A 83 -0.99 16.77 -0.46
CA GLN A 83 -1.98 16.17 -1.35
C GLN A 83 -1.37 15.19 -2.34
N ASN A 84 -0.16 15.46 -2.83
CA ASN A 84 0.55 14.55 -3.72
C ASN A 84 0.83 13.20 -3.08
N LEU A 85 1.32 13.21 -1.83
CA LEU A 85 1.57 11.97 -1.11
C LEU A 85 0.29 11.18 -0.91
N HIS A 86 -0.80 11.87 -0.56
CA HIS A 86 -2.09 11.22 -0.39
C HIS A 86 -2.58 10.56 -1.68
N ARG A 87 -2.43 11.25 -2.81
CA ARG A 87 -2.85 10.73 -4.11
C ARG A 87 -2.04 9.49 -4.50
N LEU A 88 -0.74 9.53 -4.30
CA LEU A 88 0.13 8.40 -4.61
C LEU A 88 -0.21 7.21 -3.71
N ALA A 89 -0.43 7.47 -2.42
CA ALA A 89 -0.83 6.40 -1.50
C ALA A 89 -2.16 5.79 -1.91
N THR A 90 -3.12 6.61 -2.36
CA THR A 90 -4.39 6.11 -2.88
C THR A 90 -4.16 5.21 -4.09
N GLY A 91 -3.29 5.60 -5.00
CA GLY A 91 -2.92 4.77 -6.15
C GLY A 91 -2.33 3.43 -5.74
N PHE A 92 -1.45 3.43 -4.74
CA PHE A 92 -0.89 2.21 -4.19
C PHE A 92 -2.00 1.30 -3.63
N GLU A 93 -2.91 1.88 -2.84
CA GLU A 93 -4.01 1.12 -2.25
C GLU A 93 -4.94 0.53 -3.30
N VAL A 94 -5.19 1.26 -4.40
CA VAL A 94 -5.98 0.72 -5.52
C VAL A 94 -5.32 -0.53 -6.08
N LEU A 95 -4.01 -0.49 -6.30
CA LEU A 95 -3.28 -1.66 -6.80
C LEU A 95 -3.41 -2.84 -5.83
N ILE A 96 -3.18 -2.60 -4.55
CA ILE A 96 -3.23 -3.67 -3.55
C ILE A 96 -4.64 -4.28 -3.49
N GLY A 97 -5.68 -3.46 -3.45
CA GLY A 97 -7.06 -3.94 -3.41
C GLY A 97 -7.45 -4.70 -4.67
N TYR A 98 -7.06 -4.19 -5.82
CA TYR A 98 -7.31 -4.87 -7.09
C TYR A 98 -6.68 -6.26 -7.11
N LEU A 99 -5.41 -6.35 -6.77
CA LEU A 99 -4.70 -7.63 -6.79
C LEU A 99 -5.25 -8.61 -5.74
N HIS A 100 -5.66 -8.09 -4.60
CA HIS A 100 -6.26 -8.94 -3.57
C HIS A 100 -7.52 -9.66 -4.06
N LEU A 101 -8.35 -8.96 -4.84
CA LEU A 101 -9.59 -9.53 -5.37
C LEU A 101 -9.38 -10.36 -6.62
N HIS A 102 -8.50 -9.93 -7.51
CA HIS A 102 -8.42 -10.50 -8.86
C HIS A 102 -7.19 -11.36 -9.11
N ASP A 103 -6.12 -11.21 -8.33
CA ASP A 103 -4.88 -11.95 -8.57
C ASP A 103 -4.03 -12.04 -7.29
N LYS A 104 -4.47 -12.89 -6.38
CA LYS A 104 -3.78 -13.04 -5.09
C LYS A 104 -2.35 -13.54 -5.22
N LYS A 105 -2.06 -14.35 -6.24
CA LYS A 105 -0.71 -14.84 -6.48
C LYS A 105 0.22 -13.68 -6.83
N ARG A 106 -0.26 -12.75 -7.66
CA ARG A 106 0.52 -11.57 -8.01
C ARG A 106 0.72 -10.66 -6.79
N LEU A 107 -0.33 -10.51 -5.97
CA LEU A 107 -0.20 -9.73 -4.73
C LEU A 107 0.89 -10.31 -3.83
N SER A 108 0.95 -11.63 -3.72
CA SER A 108 1.98 -12.29 -2.92
C SER A 108 3.39 -11.92 -3.41
N ILE A 109 3.59 -11.88 -4.73
CA ILE A 109 4.88 -11.50 -5.32
C ILE A 109 5.21 -10.04 -4.96
N ILE A 110 4.25 -9.14 -5.09
CA ILE A 110 4.45 -7.73 -4.73
C ILE A 110 4.76 -7.60 -3.24
N PHE A 111 4.04 -8.32 -2.39
CA PHE A 111 4.29 -8.29 -0.94
C PHE A 111 5.66 -8.87 -0.58
N ASP A 112 6.16 -9.86 -1.33
CA ASP A 112 7.50 -10.38 -1.10
C ASP A 112 8.56 -9.32 -1.40
N ILE A 113 8.38 -8.56 -2.47
CA ILE A 113 9.28 -7.45 -2.80
C ILE A 113 9.28 -6.40 -1.68
N ILE A 114 8.09 -6.05 -1.20
CA ILE A 114 7.94 -5.09 -0.11
C ILE A 114 8.58 -5.62 1.17
N THR A 115 8.37 -6.89 1.49
CA THR A 115 8.97 -7.53 2.67
C THR A 115 10.48 -7.44 2.64
N GLU A 116 11.08 -7.77 1.50
CA GLU A 116 12.53 -7.72 1.33
C GLU A 116 13.05 -6.29 1.54
N TYR A 117 12.34 -5.31 1.01
CA TYR A 117 12.73 -3.91 1.19
C TYR A 117 12.64 -3.48 2.66
N ILE A 118 11.55 -3.81 3.34
CA ILE A 118 11.37 -3.47 4.75
C ILE A 118 12.45 -4.13 5.60
N ASP A 119 12.74 -5.40 5.33
CA ASP A 119 13.78 -6.13 6.07
C ASP A 119 15.15 -5.49 5.87
N SER A 120 15.42 -4.98 4.68
CA SER A 120 16.71 -4.33 4.38
C SER A 120 16.90 -3.02 5.18
N LYS A 121 15.83 -2.41 5.64
CA LYS A 121 15.89 -1.16 6.40
C LYS A 121 16.13 -1.37 7.89
N ASN A 122 16.16 -2.59 8.38
CA ASN A 122 16.34 -2.91 9.81
C ASN A 122 15.36 -2.16 10.71
N ILE A 123 14.10 -2.14 10.31
CA ILE A 123 13.05 -1.48 11.09
C ILE A 123 12.76 -2.32 12.33
N GLN A 124 12.90 -1.72 13.50
CA GLN A 124 12.63 -2.37 14.79
C GLN A 124 11.77 -1.50 15.67
#